data_c0ca1e2197bfe01637bb07e562221c98
#
_entry.id   c0ca1e2197bfe01637bb07e562221c98
#
_cell.length_a   1.000
_cell.length_b   1.000
_cell.length_c   1.000
_cell.angle_alpha   90.00
_cell.angle_beta   90.00
_cell.angle_gamma   90.00
#
_symmetry.space_group_name_H-M   'P 1'
#
loop_
_entity.id
_entity.type
_entity.pdbx_description
1 polymer ?
#
loop_
_entity_poly.entity_id
_entity_poly.type
_entity_poly.pdbx_seq_one_letter_code
_entity_poly.pdbx_strand_id
1 'polypeptide(L)'
;MENNITLGEYVNRLICYVIDKLDERYSEEMKLELLALIFNKYVRFCIEEKDYSLDDYISSLISTILYELNGPYSVEMRLELASLILWILFSKKVFEEV
;
A
#
# COMPACT_ATOMS: atom_id res chain seq x y z
N MET A 1 7.15 -18.92 11.79
CA MET A 1 6.90 -18.42 11.60
C MET A 1 6.39 -17.83 11.31
N GLU A 2 6.06 -17.64 11.20
CA GLU A 2 5.68 -17.17 10.88
C GLU A 2 5.19 -16.05 10.86
N ASN A 3 5.20 -15.49 10.64
CA ASN A 3 4.94 -14.18 10.43
C ASN A 3 4.09 -13.92 9.30
N ASN A 4 3.24 -14.78 8.98
CA ASN A 4 2.39 -14.67 7.85
C ASN A 4 1.29 -13.70 8.17
N ILE A 5 1.25 -12.64 7.39
CA ILE A 5 0.22 -11.64 7.52
C ILE A 5 -0.72 -11.84 6.35
N THR A 6 -2.00 -11.74 6.60
CA THR A 6 -2.97 -11.92 5.53
C THR A 6 -3.01 -10.67 4.66
N LEU A 7 -3.57 -10.84 3.47
CA LEU A 7 -3.73 -9.70 2.57
C LEU A 7 -4.57 -8.61 3.22
N GLY A 8 -5.64 -9.02 3.88
CA GLY A 8 -6.50 -8.04 4.55
C GLY A 8 -5.78 -7.27 5.62
N GLU A 9 -4.96 -7.95 6.39
CA GLU A 9 -4.19 -7.29 7.43
C GLU A 9 -3.19 -6.31 6.85
N TYR A 10 -2.54 -6.71 5.78
CA TYR A 10 -1.57 -5.85 5.13
C TYR A 10 -2.24 -4.59 4.59
N VAL A 11 -3.37 -4.76 3.91
CA VAL A 11 -4.10 -3.63 3.36
C VAL A 11 -4.54 -2.69 4.47
N ASN A 12 -4.98 -3.23 5.58
CA ASN A 12 -5.40 -2.41 6.69
C ASN A 12 -4.24 -1.59 7.24
N ARG A 13 -3.08 -2.19 7.37
CA ARG A 13 -1.90 -1.45 7.83
C ARG A 13 -1.53 -0.33 6.88
N LEU A 14 -1.59 -0.63 5.59
CA LEU A 14 -1.26 0.34 4.58
C LEU A 14 -2.22 1.53 4.62
N ILE A 15 -3.50 1.24 4.75
CA ILE A 15 -4.50 2.29 4.83
C ILE A 15 -4.27 3.16 6.07
N CYS A 16 -4.02 2.53 7.20
CA CYS A 16 -3.78 3.28 8.42
C CYS A 16 -2.54 4.17 8.29
N TYR A 17 -1.52 3.65 7.64
CA TYR A 17 -0.32 4.45 7.46
C TYR A 17 -0.59 5.67 6.58
N VAL A 18 -1.33 5.47 5.52
CA VAL A 18 -1.63 6.58 4.62
C VAL A 18 -2.42 7.66 5.35
N ILE A 19 -3.36 7.24 6.17
CA ILE A 19 -4.18 8.22 6.90
C ILE A 19 -3.38 8.95 7.97
N ASP A 20 -2.58 8.21 8.73
CA ASP A 20 -2.00 8.76 9.94
C ASP A 20 -0.54 9.20 9.82
N LYS A 21 0.20 8.63 8.90
CA LYS A 21 1.64 8.82 8.92
C LYS A 21 2.24 9.50 7.71
N LEU A 22 1.53 9.55 6.60
CA LEU A 22 2.06 10.26 5.45
C LEU A 22 2.18 11.72 5.78
N ASP A 23 3.31 12.31 5.42
CA ASP A 23 3.57 13.67 5.83
C ASP A 23 2.85 14.67 4.94
N GLU A 24 3.09 15.93 5.21
CA GLU A 24 2.32 17.00 4.62
C GLU A 24 2.59 17.24 3.14
N ARG A 25 3.64 16.63 2.63
CA ARG A 25 3.89 16.75 1.20
C ARG A 25 2.78 16.09 0.40
N TYR A 26 2.07 15.16 1.04
CA TYR A 26 0.94 14.49 0.41
C TYR A 26 -0.32 15.20 0.84
N SER A 27 -0.95 15.90 -0.10
CA SER A 27 -2.18 16.62 0.20
C SER A 27 -3.30 15.65 0.55
N GLU A 28 -4.38 16.17 1.09
CA GLU A 28 -5.54 15.34 1.39
C GLU A 28 -6.05 14.63 0.15
N GLU A 29 -6.04 15.33 -0.95
CA GLU A 29 -6.48 14.76 -2.21
C GLU A 29 -5.61 13.61 -2.62
N MET A 30 -4.30 13.76 -2.48
CA MET A 30 -3.37 12.70 -2.81
C MET A 30 -3.58 11.50 -1.93
N LYS A 31 -3.82 11.73 -0.64
CA LYS A 31 -4.07 10.64 0.28
C LYS A 31 -5.33 9.89 -0.08
N LEU A 32 -6.37 10.61 -0.45
CA LEU A 32 -7.62 9.97 -0.85
C LEU A 32 -7.44 9.14 -2.11
N GLU A 33 -6.65 9.64 -3.05
CA GLU A 33 -6.37 8.89 -4.26
C GLU A 33 -5.62 7.60 -3.95
N LEU A 34 -4.66 7.69 -3.04
CA LEU A 34 -3.90 6.51 -2.66
C LEU A 34 -4.79 5.49 -1.95
N LEU A 35 -5.66 5.96 -1.08
CA LEU A 35 -6.58 5.07 -0.41
C LEU A 35 -7.49 4.36 -1.40
N ALA A 36 -7.99 5.12 -2.37
CA ALA A 36 -8.85 4.53 -3.38
C ALA A 36 -8.11 3.48 -4.20
N LEU A 37 -6.87 3.78 -4.55
CA LEU A 37 -6.06 2.84 -5.30
C LEU A 37 -5.82 1.56 -4.53
N ILE A 38 -5.44 1.70 -3.28
CA ILE A 38 -5.15 0.55 -2.42
C ILE A 38 -6.39 -0.32 -2.26
N PHE A 39 -7.50 0.31 -1.95
CA PHE A 39 -8.72 -0.41 -1.68
C PHE A 39 -9.31 -1.05 -2.93
N ASN A 40 -9.31 -0.31 -4.03
CA ASN A 40 -9.85 -0.85 -5.28
C ASN A 40 -9.06 -2.06 -5.75
N LYS A 41 -7.75 -2.02 -5.61
CA LYS A 41 -6.94 -3.14 -5.99
C LYS A 41 -7.23 -4.35 -5.11
N TYR A 42 -7.41 -4.09 -3.84
CA TYR A 42 -7.73 -5.15 -2.89
C TYR A 42 -9.06 -5.81 -3.25
N VAL A 43 -10.07 -5.00 -3.54
CA VAL A 43 -11.39 -5.53 -3.88
C VAL A 43 -11.31 -6.37 -5.15
N ARG A 44 -10.58 -5.89 -6.14
CA ARG A 44 -10.44 -6.64 -7.39
C ARG A 44 -9.77 -7.98 -7.17
N PHE A 45 -8.74 -8.00 -6.34
CA PHE A 45 -8.06 -9.26 -6.05
C PHE A 45 -9.00 -10.24 -5.36
N CYS A 46 -9.82 -9.73 -4.45
CA CYS A 46 -10.75 -10.59 -3.74
C CYS A 46 -11.83 -11.14 -4.65
N ILE A 47 -12.26 -10.35 -5.62
CA ILE A 47 -13.35 -10.77 -6.49
C ILE A 47 -12.87 -11.64 -7.64
N GLU A 48 -11.79 -11.21 -8.29
CA GLU A 48 -11.38 -11.82 -9.53
C GLU A 48 -10.56 -13.08 -9.36
N GLU A 49 -9.84 -13.17 -8.28
CA GLU A 49 -8.92 -14.27 -8.17
C GLU A 49 -8.78 -14.72 -6.75
N LYS A 50 -9.07 -15.93 -6.53
CA LYS A 50 -9.01 -16.46 -5.20
C LYS A 50 -7.65 -16.86 -4.76
N ASP A 51 -6.74 -17.03 -5.71
CA ASP A 51 -5.42 -17.54 -5.38
C ASP A 51 -4.33 -16.52 -5.33
N TYR A 52 -4.70 -15.25 -5.36
CA TYR A 52 -3.69 -14.22 -5.28
C TYR A 52 -3.00 -14.23 -3.93
N SER A 53 -1.70 -14.16 -3.97
CA SER A 53 -0.94 -14.09 -2.75
C SER A 53 -0.69 -12.63 -2.41
N LEU A 54 -0.20 -12.42 -1.20
CA LEU A 54 0.20 -11.09 -0.78
C LEU A 54 1.28 -10.53 -1.71
N ASP A 55 2.19 -11.39 -2.15
CA ASP A 55 3.25 -10.96 -3.06
C ASP A 55 2.69 -10.41 -4.37
N ASP A 56 1.68 -11.06 -4.88
CA ASP A 56 1.06 -10.61 -6.12
C ASP A 56 0.44 -9.23 -5.95
N TYR A 57 -0.23 -9.03 -4.84
CA TYR A 57 -0.85 -7.75 -4.55
C TYR A 57 0.21 -6.65 -4.44
N ILE A 58 1.26 -6.93 -3.70
CA ILE A 58 2.33 -5.95 -3.49
C ILE A 58 3.01 -5.59 -4.80
N SER A 59 3.31 -6.59 -5.62
CA SER A 59 3.93 -6.35 -6.91
C SER A 59 3.05 -5.49 -7.80
N SER A 60 1.77 -5.80 -7.81
CA SER A 60 0.83 -5.05 -8.63
C SER A 60 0.73 -3.61 -8.16
N LEU A 61 0.69 -3.41 -6.85
CA LEU A 61 0.56 -2.08 -6.28
C LEU A 61 1.80 -1.23 -6.59
N ILE A 62 2.98 -1.82 -6.41
CA ILE A 62 4.22 -1.11 -6.69
C ILE A 62 4.29 -0.73 -8.16
N SER A 63 3.92 -1.64 -9.03
CA SER A 63 3.92 -1.39 -10.45
C SER A 63 3.03 -0.21 -10.80
N THR A 64 1.84 -0.17 -10.23
CA THR A 64 0.92 0.92 -10.45
C THR A 64 1.50 2.24 -9.99
N ILE A 65 2.10 2.23 -8.82
CA ILE A 65 2.67 3.46 -8.27
C ILE A 65 3.83 3.98 -9.11
N LEU A 66 4.68 3.07 -9.56
CA LEU A 66 5.85 3.50 -10.32
C LEU A 66 5.53 3.92 -11.74
N TYR A 67 4.57 3.25 -12.36
CA TYR A 67 4.37 3.45 -13.78
C TYR A 67 3.06 4.12 -14.17
N GLU A 68 2.08 4.11 -13.29
CA GLU A 68 0.77 4.65 -13.65
C GLU A 68 0.36 5.88 -12.87
N LEU A 69 0.95 6.09 -11.72
CA LEU A 69 0.59 7.22 -10.89
C LEU A 69 1.25 8.47 -11.44
N ASN A 70 0.46 9.43 -11.82
CA ASN A 70 0.94 10.65 -12.43
C ASN A 70 0.48 11.87 -11.68
N GLY A 71 0.46 12.99 -12.36
CA GLY A 71 -0.06 14.20 -11.79
C GLY A 71 0.87 14.78 -10.75
N PRO A 72 0.41 15.01 -9.55
CA PRO A 72 1.24 15.69 -8.55
C PRO A 72 2.34 14.83 -7.93
N TYR A 73 2.40 13.56 -8.30
CA TYR A 73 3.40 12.67 -7.70
C TYR A 73 4.69 12.73 -8.47
N SER A 74 5.72 13.28 -7.84
CA SER A 74 7.04 13.33 -8.44
C SER A 74 7.64 11.93 -8.45
N VAL A 75 8.72 11.76 -9.21
CA VAL A 75 9.42 10.48 -9.23
C VAL A 75 9.88 10.12 -7.83
N GLU A 76 10.38 11.10 -7.11
CA GLU A 76 10.84 10.88 -5.76
C GLU A 76 9.73 10.37 -4.86
N MET A 77 8.56 10.98 -4.96
CA MET A 77 7.43 10.57 -4.15
C MET A 77 6.99 9.15 -4.49
N ARG A 78 7.01 8.81 -5.76
CA ARG A 78 6.63 7.47 -6.18
C ARG A 78 7.61 6.42 -5.66
N LEU A 79 8.89 6.75 -5.67
CA LEU A 79 9.88 5.84 -5.12
C LEU A 79 9.71 5.68 -3.62
N GLU A 80 9.39 6.77 -2.95
CA GLU A 80 9.15 6.70 -1.52
C GLU A 80 7.95 5.83 -1.21
N LEU A 81 6.90 5.96 -1.99
CA LEU A 81 5.70 5.15 -1.78
C LEU A 81 5.99 3.68 -2.01
N ALA A 82 6.75 3.37 -3.04
CA ALA A 82 7.10 1.98 -3.30
C ALA A 82 7.91 1.40 -2.15
N SER A 83 8.85 2.18 -1.64
CA SER A 83 9.64 1.75 -0.50
C SER A 83 8.78 1.53 0.73
N LEU A 84 7.83 2.43 0.93
CA LEU A 84 6.93 2.33 2.05
C LEU A 84 6.09 1.06 1.99
N ILE A 85 5.61 0.73 0.82
CA ILE A 85 4.81 -0.47 0.64
C ILE A 85 5.59 -1.70 1.07
N LEU A 86 6.86 -1.76 0.69
CA LEU A 86 7.71 -2.87 1.10
C LEU A 86 8.02 -2.82 2.59
N TRP A 87 8.29 -1.62 3.08
CA TRP A 87 8.65 -1.47 4.49
C TRP A 87 7.52 -1.92 5.42
N ILE A 88 6.29 -1.60 5.07
CA ILE A 88 5.15 -1.97 5.91
C ILE A 88 5.06 -3.49 6.04
N LEU A 89 5.40 -4.19 4.98
CA LEU A 89 5.38 -5.64 5.03
C LEU A 89 6.36 -6.17 6.08
N PHE A 90 7.52 -5.55 6.13
CA PHE A 90 8.59 -6.03 7.02
C PHE A 90 8.60 -5.41 8.40
N SER A 91 7.73 -4.44 8.65
CA SER A 91 7.72 -3.81 9.97
C SER A 91 6.53 -4.22 10.79
N LYS A 92 6.18 -5.46 10.68
CA LYS A 92 5.07 -6.01 11.42
C LYS A 92 5.18 -5.72 12.91
N LYS A 93 6.36 -5.86 13.45
CA LYS A 93 6.55 -5.66 14.87
C LYS A 93 6.23 -4.27 15.34
N VAL A 94 6.52 -3.29 14.52
CA VAL A 94 6.26 -1.91 14.89
C VAL A 94 4.79 -1.71 15.18
N PHE A 95 3.95 -2.30 14.35
CA PHE A 95 2.53 -2.12 14.52
C PHE A 95 1.98 -2.96 15.65
N GLU A 96 2.58 -4.10 15.89
CA GLU A 96 2.05 -4.99 16.91
C GLU A 96 2.42 -4.59 18.31
N GLU A 97 3.50 -3.90 18.46
CA GLU A 97 3.94 -3.51 19.77
C GLU A 97 3.34 -2.23 20.26
N VAL A 98 2.63 -1.58 19.44
CA VAL A 98 1.96 -0.35 19.82
C VAL A 98 0.62 -0.61 20.54
#